data_c628f6b331e1be502882e72fba01232e
#
_entry.id   c628f6b331e1be502882e72fba01232e
#
_cell.length_a   1.000
_cell.length_b   1.000
_cell.length_c   1.000
_cell.angle_alpha   90.00
_cell.angle_beta   90.00
_cell.angle_gamma   90.00
#
_symmetry.space_group_name_H-M   'P 1'
#
loop_
_entity.id
_entity.type
_entity.pdbx_description
1 polymer ?
#
loop_
_entity_poly.entity_id
_entity_poly.type
_entity_poly.pdbx_seq_one_letter_code
_entity_poly.pdbx_strand_id
1 'polypeptide(L)'
;MGKKFSKPELSRKINGDIPFDTPKTEKPDNHKIRFDVALANRFPRYSRSTIQKFIKEGYARYDNQLEIHPRALIDEDAELTLELPETENEFKPEIIYEDENVIVFNKPAGMLSVNKGDFNAEQSIENYGEIVHRLDRDTSGVIIVAKNLKPKGYLQKQFQDRKTHKTYYAVVVGHPAEAHAMIDIPLTRNLKKPTTFMVSPTGREAQTEYKVIASNDKYSLVELKPRTGRTHQLRIHMAHIGTPILGDKVYNPKSPKAERMYLHAASLEITIPESKRITFTAEPPIEFLNAIR
;
A
#
# COMPACT_ATOMS: atom_id res chain seq x y z
N MET A 1 -5.75 20.44 40.51
CA MET A 1 -4.46 20.83 41.12
C MET A 1 -3.43 20.94 40.01
N GLY A 2 -3.15 22.17 39.59
CA GLY A 2 -2.19 22.48 38.55
C GLY A 2 -0.77 22.59 39.08
N LYS A 3 0.19 22.06 38.35
CA LYS A 3 1.60 22.41 38.59
C LYS A 3 2.08 23.32 37.47
N LYS A 4 2.34 24.60 37.84
CA LYS A 4 3.07 25.58 37.05
C LYS A 4 4.56 25.21 37.06
N PHE A 5 5.20 25.19 35.89
CA PHE A 5 6.66 25.24 35.79
C PHE A 5 7.07 26.69 35.50
N SER A 6 7.92 27.20 36.38
CA SER A 6 8.52 28.54 36.35
C SER A 6 9.75 28.55 35.43
N LYS A 7 9.91 29.65 34.69
CA LYS A 7 11.12 29.99 33.91
C LYS A 7 12.29 30.32 34.86
N PRO A 8 13.53 30.05 34.51
CA PRO A 8 14.68 30.71 35.16
C PRO A 8 15.05 32.01 34.41
N GLU A 9 15.35 32.99 35.19
CA GLU A 9 15.74 34.36 34.84
C GLU A 9 17.16 34.46 34.29
N LEU A 10 17.31 35.42 33.38
CA LEU A 10 18.59 35.95 32.91
C LEU A 10 19.21 36.90 33.94
N SER A 11 20.54 36.84 34.15
CA SER A 11 21.39 38.01 34.34
C SER A 11 22.88 37.63 34.22
N ARG A 12 23.66 38.24 33.31
CA ARG A 12 24.60 39.33 33.58
C ARG A 12 25.38 39.72 32.32
N LYS A 13 25.32 41.02 32.02
CA LYS A 13 26.21 41.70 31.07
C LYS A 13 27.64 41.73 31.60
N ILE A 14 28.66 41.50 30.76
CA ILE A 14 30.01 42.04 30.94
C ILE A 14 30.43 42.67 29.59
N ASN A 15 30.64 44.01 29.61
CA ASN A 15 31.28 44.76 28.54
C ASN A 15 32.78 44.51 28.57
N GLY A 16 33.38 44.44 27.37
CA GLY A 16 34.83 44.46 27.20
C GLY A 16 35.18 44.64 25.74
N ASP A 17 35.46 45.90 25.32
CA ASP A 17 35.94 46.24 24.00
C ASP A 17 37.34 45.73 23.79
N ILE A 18 37.56 44.94 22.71
CA ILE A 18 38.88 44.78 22.08
C ILE A 18 38.60 44.69 20.54
N PRO A 19 39.12 45.58 19.70
CA PRO A 19 38.98 45.45 18.26
C PRO A 19 40.02 44.47 17.74
N PHE A 20 39.62 43.28 17.34
CA PHE A 20 40.40 42.42 16.47
C PHE A 20 39.75 42.46 15.07
N ASP A 21 40.44 43.08 14.18
CA ASP A 21 40.19 43.06 12.75
C ASP A 21 40.49 41.64 12.24
N THR A 22 39.46 40.84 12.15
CA THR A 22 39.53 39.54 11.44
C THR A 22 39.07 39.75 10.02
N PRO A 23 39.80 39.21 9.01
CA PRO A 23 39.36 39.33 7.63
C PRO A 23 38.00 38.69 7.48
N LYS A 24 37.04 39.44 6.90
CA LYS A 24 35.74 38.92 6.48
C LYS A 24 36.00 37.80 5.47
N THR A 25 35.97 36.55 5.93
CA THR A 25 35.75 35.42 5.03
C THR A 25 34.35 35.61 4.46
N GLU A 26 34.30 36.00 3.19
CA GLU A 26 33.06 35.94 2.41
C GLU A 26 32.50 34.51 2.55
N LYS A 27 31.37 34.38 3.24
CA LYS A 27 30.62 33.12 3.20
C LYS A 27 30.23 32.90 1.76
N PRO A 28 30.43 31.69 1.20
CA PRO A 28 29.95 31.38 -0.12
C PRO A 28 28.45 31.70 -0.19
N ASP A 29 28.02 32.18 -1.36
CA ASP A 29 26.62 32.55 -1.66
C ASP A 29 25.78 31.28 -1.48
N ASN A 30 25.24 31.10 -0.26
CA ASN A 30 24.53 29.89 0.09
C ASN A 30 23.18 29.92 -0.62
N HIS A 31 23.07 29.13 -1.68
CA HIS A 31 21.80 28.89 -2.34
C HIS A 31 20.81 28.26 -1.36
N LYS A 32 19.67 28.92 -1.17
CA LYS A 32 18.59 28.42 -0.34
C LYS A 32 17.72 27.48 -1.15
N ILE A 33 17.43 26.30 -0.61
CA ILE A 33 16.52 25.32 -1.18
C ILE A 33 15.36 25.07 -0.21
N ARG A 34 14.20 24.71 -0.74
CA ARG A 34 13.07 24.33 0.11
C ARG A 34 13.35 22.99 0.78
N PHE A 35 13.04 22.88 2.06
CA PHE A 35 13.28 21.71 2.87
C PHE A 35 12.63 20.42 2.29
N ASP A 36 11.37 20.52 1.79
CA ASP A 36 10.69 19.39 1.15
C ASP A 36 11.33 18.94 -0.17
N VAL A 37 12.01 19.86 -0.88
CA VAL A 37 12.73 19.54 -2.11
C VAL A 37 14.08 18.90 -1.78
N ALA A 38 14.83 19.48 -0.86
CA ALA A 38 16.12 18.93 -0.44
C ALA A 38 15.99 17.51 0.10
N LEU A 39 15.01 17.27 1.00
CA LEU A 39 14.73 15.93 1.51
C LEU A 39 14.26 14.95 0.42
N ALA A 40 13.40 15.37 -0.51
CA ALA A 40 12.98 14.50 -1.61
C ALA A 40 14.14 14.09 -2.53
N ASN A 41 15.09 14.99 -2.77
CA ASN A 41 16.31 14.70 -3.52
C ASN A 41 17.23 13.72 -2.75
N ARG A 42 17.35 13.90 -1.43
CA ARG A 42 18.21 13.05 -0.57
C ARG A 42 17.63 11.65 -0.35
N PHE A 43 16.29 11.55 -0.30
CA PHE A 43 15.56 10.31 -0.05
C PHE A 43 14.58 10.00 -1.20
N PRO A 44 15.06 9.65 -2.40
CA PRO A 44 14.25 9.50 -3.62
C PRO A 44 13.23 8.35 -3.56
N ARG A 45 13.38 7.44 -2.59
CA ARG A 45 12.40 6.38 -2.32
C ARG A 45 11.04 6.89 -1.85
N TYR A 46 10.97 8.12 -1.34
CA TYR A 46 9.72 8.73 -0.88
C TYR A 46 9.21 9.79 -1.85
N SER A 47 7.89 9.81 -2.06
CA SER A 47 7.27 10.89 -2.82
C SER A 47 7.40 12.22 -2.08
N ARG A 48 7.39 13.34 -2.81
CA ARG A 48 7.44 14.67 -2.19
C ARG A 48 6.28 14.91 -1.22
N SER A 49 5.08 14.38 -1.49
CA SER A 49 3.93 14.45 -0.58
C SER A 49 4.16 13.71 0.73
N THR A 50 4.83 12.56 0.67
CA THR A 50 5.25 11.79 1.85
C THR A 50 6.29 12.55 2.67
N ILE A 51 7.30 13.12 2.02
CA ILE A 51 8.31 13.97 2.67
C ILE A 51 7.65 15.15 3.39
N GLN A 52 6.68 15.81 2.76
CA GLN A 52 5.95 16.91 3.40
C GLN A 52 5.18 16.45 4.65
N LYS A 53 4.67 15.22 4.65
CA LYS A 53 4.02 14.63 5.82
C LYS A 53 5.04 14.36 6.92
N PHE A 54 6.17 13.74 6.60
CA PHE A 54 7.25 13.48 7.56
C PHE A 54 7.75 14.75 8.23
N ILE A 55 7.94 15.82 7.47
CA ILE A 55 8.34 17.13 8.01
C ILE A 55 7.28 17.64 9.01
N LYS A 56 6.00 17.65 8.65
CA LYS A 56 4.91 18.11 9.50
C LYS A 56 4.76 17.31 10.81
N GLU A 57 5.09 16.03 10.76
CA GLU A 57 5.03 15.11 11.89
C GLU A 57 6.32 15.13 12.74
N GLY A 58 7.32 15.93 12.35
CA GLY A 58 8.54 16.15 13.13
C GLY A 58 9.60 15.06 12.97
N TYR A 59 9.53 14.24 11.93
CA TYR A 59 10.52 13.19 11.65
C TYR A 59 11.72 13.65 10.84
N ALA A 60 11.74 14.90 10.38
CA ALA A 60 12.80 15.44 9.54
C ALA A 60 13.54 16.56 10.26
N ARG A 61 14.87 16.59 10.09
CA ARG A 61 15.76 17.63 10.64
C ARG A 61 16.72 18.11 9.56
N TYR A 62 17.19 19.33 9.71
CA TYR A 62 18.38 19.84 9.01
C TYR A 62 19.34 20.43 10.05
N ASP A 63 20.62 20.17 9.93
CA ASP A 63 21.66 20.57 10.89
C ASP A 63 21.25 20.29 12.35
N ASN A 64 20.65 19.12 12.61
CA ASN A 64 20.06 18.71 13.89
C ASN A 64 18.90 19.59 14.39
N GLN A 65 18.39 20.55 13.59
CA GLN A 65 17.25 21.39 13.95
C GLN A 65 15.95 20.78 13.47
N LEU A 66 14.97 20.70 14.36
CA LEU A 66 13.61 20.28 14.00
C LEU A 66 12.90 21.40 13.23
N GLU A 67 12.41 21.09 12.04
CA GLU A 67 11.59 22.00 11.24
C GLU A 67 10.32 21.26 10.77
N ILE A 68 9.16 21.85 11.03
CA ILE A 68 7.86 21.24 10.70
C ILE A 68 7.16 21.90 9.49
N HIS A 69 7.79 22.92 8.88
CA HIS A 69 7.26 23.60 7.71
C HIS A 69 7.94 23.10 6.42
N PRO A 70 7.25 22.34 5.57
CA PRO A 70 7.84 21.77 4.35
C PRO A 70 8.42 22.81 3.37
N ARG A 71 7.96 24.05 3.44
CA ARG A 71 8.40 25.15 2.57
C ARG A 71 9.49 26.02 3.19
N ALA A 72 9.99 25.69 4.39
CA ALA A 72 11.11 26.39 4.98
C ALA A 72 12.30 26.40 4.01
N LEU A 73 13.02 27.51 3.96
CA LEU A 73 14.24 27.66 3.16
C LEU A 73 15.43 27.29 4.05
N ILE A 74 16.17 26.29 3.65
CA ILE A 74 17.38 25.80 4.30
C ILE A 74 18.59 26.00 3.37
N ASP A 75 19.79 25.91 3.90
CA ASP A 75 21.00 25.93 3.08
C ASP A 75 21.10 24.64 2.25
N GLU A 76 21.55 24.74 1.01
CA GLU A 76 21.60 23.58 0.09
C GLU A 76 22.57 22.50 0.58
N ASP A 77 23.58 22.88 1.33
CA ASP A 77 24.58 22.00 1.95
C ASP A 77 24.22 21.53 3.37
N ALA A 78 23.03 21.88 3.88
CA ALA A 78 22.56 21.46 5.18
C ALA A 78 22.56 19.92 5.33
N GLU A 79 22.99 19.43 6.50
CA GLU A 79 22.87 18.00 6.82
C GLU A 79 21.41 17.62 7.03
N LEU A 80 20.92 16.66 6.23
CA LEU A 80 19.51 16.23 6.25
C LEU A 80 19.39 14.87 6.89
N THR A 81 18.55 14.78 7.95
CA THR A 81 18.21 13.53 8.63
C THR A 81 16.71 13.28 8.58
N LEU A 82 16.35 11.98 8.54
CA LEU A 82 14.97 11.52 8.58
C LEU A 82 14.90 10.38 9.60
N GLU A 83 14.36 10.69 10.78
CA GLU A 83 14.19 9.77 11.90
C GLU A 83 12.75 9.29 11.97
N LEU A 84 12.44 8.23 11.23
CA LEU A 84 11.11 7.63 11.27
C LEU A 84 10.95 6.77 12.53
N PRO A 85 9.76 6.73 13.16
CA PRO A 85 9.54 5.85 14.29
C PRO A 85 9.77 4.40 13.87
N GLU A 86 10.46 3.64 14.71
CA GLU A 86 10.54 2.19 14.55
C GLU A 86 9.10 1.64 14.58
N THR A 87 8.69 1.01 13.48
CA THR A 87 7.43 0.28 13.48
C THR A 87 7.68 -1.02 14.25
N GLU A 88 7.19 -1.11 15.48
CA GLU A 88 7.34 -2.27 16.40
C GLU A 88 6.82 -3.60 15.83
N ASN A 89 6.21 -3.60 14.66
CA ASN A 89 5.82 -4.79 13.92
C ASN A 89 6.46 -4.77 12.54
N GLU A 90 7.58 -5.48 12.38
CA GLU A 90 8.01 -5.92 11.07
C GLU A 90 6.93 -6.85 10.47
N PHE A 91 6.03 -6.25 9.73
CA PHE A 91 4.97 -6.94 9.00
C PHE A 91 5.62 -7.62 7.79
N LYS A 92 6.39 -8.68 8.04
CA LYS A 92 7.05 -9.45 6.97
C LYS A 92 6.03 -10.39 6.33
N PRO A 93 5.88 -10.40 5.00
CA PRO A 93 5.04 -11.38 4.34
C PRO A 93 5.73 -12.76 4.39
N GLU A 94 4.94 -13.80 4.58
CA GLU A 94 5.41 -15.19 4.50
C GLU A 94 5.85 -15.51 3.06
N ILE A 95 7.03 -16.12 2.90
CA ILE A 95 7.51 -16.61 1.60
C ILE A 95 6.92 -17.99 1.35
N ILE A 96 6.13 -18.12 0.27
CA ILE A 96 5.57 -19.40 -0.21
C ILE A 96 6.58 -20.14 -1.11
N TYR A 97 7.29 -19.37 -1.94
CA TYR A 97 8.25 -19.92 -2.89
C TYR A 97 9.28 -18.85 -3.25
N GLU A 98 10.51 -19.30 -3.50
CA GLU A 98 11.59 -18.46 -3.98
C GLU A 98 12.55 -19.26 -4.87
N ASP A 99 12.96 -18.64 -5.99
CA ASP A 99 14.02 -19.14 -6.87
C ASP A 99 14.92 -17.96 -7.34
N GLU A 100 15.73 -18.18 -8.38
CA GLU A 100 16.62 -17.15 -8.94
C GLU A 100 15.86 -16.01 -9.64
N ASN A 101 14.63 -16.24 -10.07
CA ASN A 101 13.84 -15.34 -10.91
C ASN A 101 12.72 -14.63 -10.15
N VAL A 102 12.12 -15.29 -9.15
CA VAL A 102 10.89 -14.83 -8.50
C VAL A 102 10.89 -15.06 -6.99
N ILE A 103 10.06 -14.30 -6.30
CA ILE A 103 9.62 -14.58 -4.92
C ILE A 103 8.10 -14.54 -4.91
N VAL A 104 7.48 -15.52 -4.27
CA VAL A 104 6.02 -15.60 -4.06
C VAL A 104 5.73 -15.49 -2.58
N PHE A 105 4.83 -14.58 -2.23
CA PHE A 105 4.46 -14.30 -0.84
C PHE A 105 3.00 -14.62 -0.57
N ASN A 106 2.70 -14.97 0.68
CA ASN A 106 1.40 -14.83 1.29
C ASN A 106 1.32 -13.40 1.89
N LYS A 107 0.83 -12.44 1.12
CA LYS A 107 0.72 -11.05 1.55
C LYS A 107 -0.33 -10.93 2.67
N PRO A 108 -0.01 -10.39 3.84
CA PRO A 108 -1.03 -10.11 4.86
C PRO A 108 -1.96 -8.97 4.42
N ALA A 109 -3.17 -8.93 4.99
CA ALA A 109 -4.06 -7.77 4.85
C ALA A 109 -3.44 -6.54 5.52
N GLY A 110 -3.66 -5.35 4.96
CA GLY A 110 -3.06 -4.10 5.46
C GLY A 110 -1.75 -3.73 4.79
N MET A 111 -0.98 -4.70 4.24
CA MET A 111 0.26 -4.45 3.52
C MET A 111 -0.01 -3.95 2.10
N LEU A 112 0.75 -2.94 1.66
CA LEU A 112 0.68 -2.42 0.29
C LEU A 112 1.39 -3.37 -0.69
N SER A 113 0.89 -3.47 -1.93
CA SER A 113 1.65 -4.10 -3.02
C SER A 113 2.68 -3.14 -3.60
N VAL A 114 2.31 -1.87 -3.75
CA VAL A 114 3.14 -0.78 -4.29
C VAL A 114 3.04 0.39 -3.34
N ASN A 115 4.18 0.94 -2.97
CA ASN A 115 4.25 2.15 -2.17
C ASN A 115 3.69 3.33 -2.97
N LYS A 116 2.74 4.05 -2.39
CA LYS A 116 2.18 5.28 -2.95
C LYS A 116 2.70 6.53 -2.24
N GLY A 117 3.84 6.42 -1.58
CA GLY A 117 4.36 7.52 -0.78
C GLY A 117 3.67 7.68 0.57
N ASP A 118 3.03 6.65 1.09
CA ASP A 118 2.49 6.61 2.45
C ASP A 118 3.57 6.31 3.49
N PHE A 119 3.31 6.68 4.73
CA PHE A 119 4.16 6.48 5.91
C PHE A 119 4.63 5.02 6.10
N ASN A 120 3.82 4.06 5.66
CA ASN A 120 4.12 2.63 5.69
C ASN A 120 4.87 2.14 4.43
N ALA A 121 5.71 2.99 3.83
CA ALA A 121 6.53 2.65 2.66
C ALA A 121 7.38 1.39 2.90
N GLU A 122 7.82 1.18 4.13
CA GLU A 122 8.62 0.02 4.54
C GLU A 122 7.82 -1.30 4.56
N GLN A 123 6.49 -1.22 4.50
CA GLN A 123 5.59 -2.37 4.53
C GLN A 123 4.92 -2.63 3.18
N SER A 124 5.67 -2.54 2.09
CA SER A 124 5.16 -2.86 0.76
C SER A 124 5.90 -4.04 0.13
N ILE A 125 5.17 -4.81 -0.68
CA ILE A 125 5.74 -5.94 -1.40
C ILE A 125 6.83 -5.51 -2.39
N GLU A 126 6.77 -4.29 -2.93
CA GLU A 126 7.80 -3.78 -3.85
C GLU A 126 9.20 -3.64 -3.20
N ASN A 127 9.30 -3.64 -1.87
CA ASN A 127 10.59 -3.65 -1.18
C ASN A 127 11.34 -4.98 -1.33
N TYR A 128 10.64 -6.04 -1.76
CA TYR A 128 11.19 -7.39 -1.93
C TYR A 128 11.50 -7.74 -3.39
N GLY A 129 11.09 -6.89 -4.35
CA GLY A 129 11.37 -7.12 -5.77
C GLY A 129 10.45 -6.32 -6.70
N GLU A 130 10.66 -6.55 -7.98
CA GLU A 130 9.96 -5.88 -9.06
C GLU A 130 8.50 -6.32 -9.16
N ILE A 131 7.56 -5.38 -9.04
CA ILE A 131 6.12 -5.65 -9.08
C ILE A 131 5.67 -6.05 -10.49
N VAL A 132 4.98 -7.18 -10.59
CA VAL A 132 4.40 -7.70 -11.84
C VAL A 132 2.88 -7.64 -11.85
N HIS A 133 2.24 -7.75 -10.70
CA HIS A 133 0.81 -7.52 -10.47
C HIS A 133 0.58 -6.99 -9.06
N ARG A 134 -0.66 -6.70 -8.71
CA ARG A 134 -0.98 -6.12 -7.40
C ARG A 134 -2.23 -6.72 -6.78
N LEU A 135 -2.25 -6.77 -5.46
CA LEU A 135 -3.43 -6.94 -4.62
C LEU A 135 -3.78 -5.59 -3.97
N ASP A 136 -5.04 -5.39 -3.62
CA ASP A 136 -5.45 -4.25 -2.80
C ASP A 136 -4.79 -4.34 -1.42
N ARG A 137 -4.61 -3.21 -0.73
CA ARG A 137 -3.99 -3.16 0.60
C ARG A 137 -4.62 -4.17 1.56
N ASP A 138 -5.95 -4.18 1.63
CA ASP A 138 -6.69 -4.99 2.61
C ASP A 138 -6.99 -6.42 2.11
N THR A 139 -6.60 -6.77 0.88
CA THR A 139 -6.63 -8.14 0.35
C THR A 139 -5.39 -8.90 0.78
N SER A 140 -5.55 -10.10 1.34
CA SER A 140 -4.45 -11.00 1.66
C SER A 140 -4.24 -12.06 0.58
N GLY A 141 -3.14 -12.83 0.70
CA GLY A 141 -2.89 -14.04 -0.12
C GLY A 141 -1.78 -13.91 -1.13
N VAL A 142 -1.80 -14.81 -2.11
CA VAL A 142 -0.69 -15.03 -3.06
C VAL A 142 -0.39 -13.81 -3.90
N ILE A 143 0.85 -13.34 -3.84
CA ILE A 143 1.42 -12.32 -4.73
C ILE A 143 2.82 -12.72 -5.16
N ILE A 144 3.15 -12.53 -6.45
CA ILE A 144 4.47 -12.81 -7.01
C ILE A 144 5.18 -11.52 -7.39
N VAL A 145 6.47 -11.44 -7.10
CA VAL A 145 7.39 -10.41 -7.58
C VAL A 145 8.52 -11.04 -8.37
N ALA A 146 9.13 -10.26 -9.25
CA ALA A 146 10.33 -10.66 -9.96
C ALA A 146 11.57 -10.11 -9.25
N LYS A 147 12.67 -10.87 -9.23
CA LYS A 147 13.93 -10.43 -8.62
C LYS A 147 14.68 -9.40 -9.46
N ASN A 148 14.39 -9.32 -10.77
CA ASN A 148 15.00 -8.34 -11.68
C ASN A 148 14.09 -8.06 -12.89
N LEU A 149 14.53 -7.18 -13.80
CA LEU A 149 13.72 -6.70 -14.93
C LEU A 149 13.41 -7.75 -15.99
N LYS A 150 14.30 -8.75 -16.22
CA LYS A 150 14.08 -9.80 -17.23
C LYS A 150 12.87 -10.68 -16.88
N PRO A 151 12.81 -11.36 -15.72
CA PRO A 151 11.63 -12.10 -15.30
C PRO A 151 10.40 -11.19 -15.12
N LYS A 152 10.55 -9.91 -14.72
CA LYS A 152 9.43 -8.95 -14.64
C LYS A 152 8.68 -8.85 -15.97
N GLY A 153 9.39 -8.57 -17.06
CA GLY A 153 8.77 -8.45 -18.39
C GLY A 153 8.07 -9.73 -18.83
N TYR A 154 8.69 -10.88 -18.60
CA TYR A 154 8.11 -12.21 -18.90
C TYR A 154 6.79 -12.45 -18.13
N LEU A 155 6.79 -12.18 -16.82
CA LEU A 155 5.61 -12.38 -15.97
C LEU A 155 4.51 -11.38 -16.31
N GLN A 156 4.83 -10.09 -16.46
CA GLN A 156 3.85 -9.07 -16.83
C GLN A 156 3.11 -9.40 -18.11
N LYS A 157 3.84 -9.96 -19.11
CA LYS A 157 3.23 -10.40 -20.37
C LYS A 157 2.17 -11.47 -20.15
N GLN A 158 2.37 -12.43 -19.25
CA GLN A 158 1.38 -13.46 -18.95
C GLN A 158 0.10 -12.89 -18.32
N PHE A 159 0.24 -11.86 -17.42
CA PHE A 159 -0.93 -11.15 -16.88
C PHE A 159 -1.66 -10.36 -17.97
N GLN A 160 -0.93 -9.69 -18.87
CA GLN A 160 -1.51 -8.94 -20.01
C GLN A 160 -2.25 -9.85 -20.98
N ASP A 161 -1.64 -10.99 -21.30
CA ASP A 161 -2.18 -12.00 -22.22
C ASP A 161 -3.28 -12.86 -21.58
N ARG A 162 -3.65 -12.60 -20.31
CA ARG A 162 -4.64 -13.37 -19.53
C ARG A 162 -4.30 -14.86 -19.42
N LYS A 163 -3.00 -15.21 -19.42
CA LYS A 163 -2.51 -16.58 -19.29
C LYS A 163 -2.38 -17.06 -17.85
N THR A 164 -2.65 -16.22 -16.88
CA THR A 164 -2.63 -16.55 -15.45
C THR A 164 -4.01 -16.91 -14.97
N HIS A 165 -4.12 -17.95 -14.10
CA HIS A 165 -5.36 -18.27 -13.42
C HIS A 165 -5.25 -17.87 -11.96
N LYS A 166 -6.29 -17.25 -11.44
CA LYS A 166 -6.35 -16.72 -10.07
C LYS A 166 -7.64 -17.18 -9.42
N THR A 167 -7.52 -17.69 -8.21
CA THR A 167 -8.68 -18.02 -7.39
C THR A 167 -8.63 -17.19 -6.11
N TYR A 168 -9.76 -16.61 -5.76
CA TYR A 168 -9.93 -15.88 -4.52
C TYR A 168 -11.06 -16.52 -3.71
N TYR A 169 -10.99 -16.40 -2.40
CA TYR A 169 -12.12 -16.61 -1.52
C TYR A 169 -12.56 -15.28 -0.91
N ALA A 170 -13.87 -15.11 -0.80
CA ALA A 170 -14.46 -13.98 -0.10
C ALA A 170 -15.63 -14.43 0.78
N VAL A 171 -15.80 -13.80 1.93
CA VAL A 171 -17.05 -13.85 2.66
C VAL A 171 -17.86 -12.63 2.26
N VAL A 172 -19.09 -12.84 1.80
CA VAL A 172 -20.00 -11.79 1.37
C VAL A 172 -21.21 -11.69 2.30
N VAL A 173 -21.78 -10.49 2.40
CA VAL A 173 -22.98 -10.23 3.19
C VAL A 173 -24.20 -10.65 2.38
N GLY A 174 -25.02 -11.52 2.93
CA GLY A 174 -26.18 -12.10 2.25
C GLY A 174 -25.81 -13.26 1.32
N HIS A 175 -26.71 -13.53 0.37
CA HIS A 175 -26.64 -14.70 -0.49
C HIS A 175 -26.75 -14.26 -1.95
N PRO A 176 -25.76 -14.63 -2.81
CA PRO A 176 -25.92 -14.48 -4.24
C PRO A 176 -27.18 -15.21 -4.74
N ALA A 177 -27.90 -14.62 -5.68
CA ALA A 177 -29.15 -15.21 -6.22
C ALA A 177 -28.89 -16.56 -6.89
N GLU A 178 -27.75 -16.70 -7.54
CA GLU A 178 -27.32 -17.93 -8.20
C GLU A 178 -26.16 -18.56 -7.45
N ALA A 179 -26.13 -19.89 -7.34
CA ALA A 179 -25.04 -20.61 -6.71
C ALA A 179 -23.72 -20.53 -7.52
N HIS A 180 -23.83 -20.29 -8.83
CA HIS A 180 -22.70 -20.12 -9.76
C HIS A 180 -23.13 -19.23 -10.92
N ALA A 181 -22.36 -18.18 -11.19
CA ALA A 181 -22.59 -17.32 -12.36
C ALA A 181 -21.32 -16.58 -12.80
N MET A 182 -21.42 -15.97 -14.00
CA MET A 182 -20.44 -15.04 -14.53
C MET A 182 -20.98 -13.61 -14.40
N ILE A 183 -20.21 -12.76 -13.74
CA ILE A 183 -20.45 -11.31 -13.70
C ILE A 183 -19.62 -10.69 -14.83
N ASP A 184 -20.27 -10.20 -15.87
CA ASP A 184 -19.64 -9.52 -17.01
C ASP A 184 -20.13 -8.08 -17.08
N ILE A 185 -19.49 -7.21 -16.30
CA ILE A 185 -19.92 -5.83 -16.11
C ILE A 185 -18.72 -4.90 -16.16
N PRO A 186 -18.67 -3.95 -17.14
CA PRO A 186 -17.51 -3.07 -17.30
C PRO A 186 -17.33 -2.07 -16.16
N LEU A 187 -16.07 -1.72 -15.90
CA LEU A 187 -15.66 -0.87 -14.79
C LEU A 187 -14.92 0.38 -15.29
N THR A 188 -15.19 1.51 -14.64
CA THR A 188 -14.48 2.77 -14.87
C THR A 188 -14.06 3.44 -13.56
N ARG A 189 -13.15 4.42 -13.65
CA ARG A 189 -12.78 5.22 -12.49
C ARG A 189 -13.93 6.17 -12.12
N ASN A 190 -14.24 6.27 -10.84
CA ASN A 190 -15.24 7.23 -10.36
C ASN A 190 -14.63 8.64 -10.33
N LEU A 191 -15.10 9.53 -11.20
CA LEU A 191 -14.60 10.91 -11.30
C LEU A 191 -14.93 11.75 -10.05
N LYS A 192 -16.01 11.43 -9.34
CA LYS A 192 -16.42 12.13 -8.09
C LYS A 192 -15.61 11.67 -6.87
N LYS A 193 -15.10 10.43 -6.90
CA LYS A 193 -14.24 9.84 -5.85
C LYS A 193 -13.05 9.13 -6.52
N PRO A 194 -12.00 9.85 -6.94
CA PRO A 194 -10.94 9.33 -7.83
C PRO A 194 -10.16 8.12 -7.30
N THR A 195 -10.24 7.83 -5.99
CA THR A 195 -9.66 6.64 -5.37
C THR A 195 -10.51 5.39 -5.54
N THR A 196 -11.74 5.51 -6.09
CA THR A 196 -12.70 4.42 -6.27
C THR A 196 -13.02 4.17 -7.75
N PHE A 197 -13.61 3.01 -8.01
CA PHE A 197 -14.10 2.61 -9.32
C PHE A 197 -15.58 2.27 -9.23
N MET A 198 -16.28 2.23 -10.37
CA MET A 198 -17.71 1.99 -10.45
C MET A 198 -18.07 1.25 -11.73
N VAL A 199 -19.23 0.64 -11.73
CA VAL A 199 -19.85 0.07 -12.95
C VAL A 199 -20.19 1.18 -13.93
N SER A 200 -19.87 0.96 -15.20
CA SER A 200 -20.23 1.87 -16.29
C SER A 200 -20.28 1.14 -17.62
N PRO A 201 -21.32 1.33 -18.45
CA PRO A 201 -21.38 0.72 -19.78
C PRO A 201 -20.21 1.11 -20.70
N THR A 202 -19.61 2.28 -20.49
CA THR A 202 -18.43 2.78 -21.22
C THR A 202 -17.12 2.43 -20.54
N GLY A 203 -17.15 1.60 -19.50
CA GLY A 203 -15.98 1.15 -18.76
C GLY A 203 -15.14 0.13 -19.51
N ARG A 204 -14.03 -0.27 -18.88
CA ARG A 204 -13.20 -1.36 -19.37
C ARG A 204 -13.85 -2.69 -19.03
N GLU A 205 -13.85 -3.65 -19.97
CA GLU A 205 -14.27 -5.03 -19.75
C GLU A 205 -13.75 -5.59 -18.42
N ALA A 206 -14.65 -6.18 -17.65
CA ALA A 206 -14.34 -6.83 -16.40
C ALA A 206 -15.25 -8.05 -16.21
N GLN A 207 -14.63 -9.23 -16.04
CA GLN A 207 -15.31 -10.51 -15.96
C GLN A 207 -14.86 -11.27 -14.72
N THR A 208 -15.83 -11.73 -13.91
CA THR A 208 -15.61 -12.52 -12.70
C THR A 208 -16.59 -13.68 -12.65
N GLU A 209 -16.06 -14.89 -12.66
CA GLU A 209 -16.83 -16.09 -12.35
C GLU A 209 -16.87 -16.25 -10.82
N TYR A 210 -18.04 -16.58 -10.27
CA TYR A 210 -18.17 -16.92 -8.86
C TYR A 210 -18.91 -18.21 -8.63
N LYS A 211 -18.61 -18.88 -7.52
CA LYS A 211 -19.30 -20.06 -7.02
C LYS A 211 -19.50 -19.94 -5.51
N VAL A 212 -20.73 -20.16 -5.03
CA VAL A 212 -21.02 -20.25 -3.60
C VAL A 212 -20.50 -21.60 -3.08
N ILE A 213 -19.68 -21.56 -2.04
CA ILE A 213 -19.08 -22.75 -1.43
C ILE A 213 -19.82 -23.19 -0.19
N ALA A 214 -20.23 -22.24 0.65
CA ALA A 214 -20.99 -22.45 1.87
C ALA A 214 -21.75 -21.19 2.25
N SER A 215 -22.82 -21.33 3.03
CA SER A 215 -23.58 -20.20 3.55
C SER A 215 -24.14 -20.53 4.94
N ASN A 216 -24.33 -19.48 5.75
CA ASN A 216 -25.17 -19.52 6.95
C ASN A 216 -26.27 -18.46 6.80
N ASP A 217 -27.02 -18.14 7.84
CA ASP A 217 -28.16 -17.21 7.78
C ASP A 217 -27.81 -15.79 7.30
N LYS A 218 -26.55 -15.37 7.42
CA LYS A 218 -26.13 -13.97 7.19
C LYS A 218 -25.10 -13.81 6.09
N TYR A 219 -24.28 -14.81 5.86
CA TYR A 219 -23.09 -14.71 5.02
C TYR A 219 -22.96 -15.89 4.06
N SER A 220 -22.26 -15.68 2.97
CA SER A 220 -21.83 -16.74 2.05
C SER A 220 -20.33 -16.69 1.82
N LEU A 221 -19.68 -17.86 1.86
CA LEU A 221 -18.31 -18.04 1.37
C LEU A 221 -18.39 -18.29 -0.13
N VAL A 222 -17.70 -17.46 -0.91
CA VAL A 222 -17.68 -17.55 -2.36
C VAL A 222 -16.26 -17.73 -2.89
N GLU A 223 -16.12 -18.61 -3.87
CA GLU A 223 -14.96 -18.71 -4.73
C GLU A 223 -15.13 -17.73 -5.89
N LEU A 224 -14.09 -16.94 -6.19
CA LEU A 224 -14.08 -15.92 -7.23
C LEU A 224 -12.92 -16.18 -8.19
N LYS A 225 -13.20 -16.29 -9.49
CA LYS A 225 -12.21 -16.49 -10.55
C LYS A 225 -12.26 -15.33 -11.55
N PRO A 226 -11.46 -14.25 -11.32
CA PRO A 226 -11.44 -13.12 -12.24
C PRO A 226 -10.69 -13.48 -13.53
N ARG A 227 -11.36 -13.34 -14.69
CA ARG A 227 -10.75 -13.47 -16.03
C ARG A 227 -9.99 -12.20 -16.43
N THR A 228 -10.34 -11.08 -15.85
CA THR A 228 -9.71 -9.77 -16.00
C THR A 228 -9.13 -9.31 -14.65
N GLY A 229 -8.34 -8.23 -14.62
CA GLY A 229 -7.70 -7.73 -13.39
C GLY A 229 -7.87 -6.23 -13.21
N ARG A 230 -9.12 -5.70 -13.16
CA ARG A 230 -9.34 -4.28 -12.91
C ARG A 230 -9.22 -3.96 -11.43
N THR A 231 -8.84 -2.73 -11.13
CA THR A 231 -8.75 -2.26 -9.74
C THR A 231 -10.09 -2.42 -9.04
N HIS A 232 -10.08 -3.01 -7.85
CA HIS A 232 -11.24 -3.30 -7.01
C HIS A 232 -12.32 -4.18 -7.70
N GLN A 233 -12.01 -4.89 -8.78
CA GLN A 233 -12.99 -5.61 -9.61
C GLN A 233 -13.91 -6.53 -8.78
N LEU A 234 -13.36 -7.45 -8.01
CA LEU A 234 -14.12 -8.41 -7.21
C LEU A 234 -15.05 -7.72 -6.22
N ARG A 235 -14.56 -6.67 -5.58
CA ARG A 235 -15.29 -5.87 -4.59
C ARG A 235 -16.50 -5.18 -5.20
N ILE A 236 -16.31 -4.57 -6.40
CA ILE A 236 -17.37 -3.86 -7.11
C ILE A 236 -18.40 -4.86 -7.67
N HIS A 237 -17.95 -5.95 -8.27
CA HIS A 237 -18.82 -6.98 -8.82
C HIS A 237 -19.73 -7.58 -7.76
N MET A 238 -19.18 -7.99 -6.59
CA MET A 238 -19.97 -8.55 -5.50
C MET A 238 -20.93 -7.51 -4.91
N ALA A 239 -20.49 -6.26 -4.75
CA ALA A 239 -21.37 -5.17 -4.29
C ALA A 239 -22.51 -4.89 -5.32
N HIS A 240 -22.21 -4.95 -6.62
CA HIS A 240 -23.19 -4.70 -7.69
C HIS A 240 -24.31 -5.74 -7.73
N ILE A 241 -24.00 -7.02 -7.49
CA ILE A 241 -25.02 -8.08 -7.43
C ILE A 241 -25.73 -8.16 -6.07
N GLY A 242 -25.53 -7.17 -5.18
CA GLY A 242 -26.22 -7.05 -3.89
C GLY A 242 -25.60 -7.86 -2.75
N THR A 243 -24.47 -8.52 -2.95
CA THR A 243 -23.77 -9.31 -1.93
C THR A 243 -22.34 -8.79 -1.70
N PRO A 244 -22.19 -7.58 -1.11
CA PRO A 244 -20.88 -6.96 -0.94
C PRO A 244 -19.99 -7.75 0.01
N ILE A 245 -18.68 -7.64 -0.17
CA ILE A 245 -17.68 -8.31 0.68
C ILE A 245 -17.76 -7.80 2.11
N LEU A 246 -17.75 -8.71 3.07
CA LEU A 246 -17.73 -8.41 4.51
C LEU A 246 -16.46 -7.62 4.86
N GLY A 247 -16.63 -6.52 5.60
CA GLY A 247 -15.52 -5.66 6.01
C GLY A 247 -15.00 -4.70 4.92
N ASP A 248 -15.62 -4.66 3.73
CA ASP A 248 -15.28 -3.68 2.70
C ASP A 248 -15.86 -2.29 3.05
N LYS A 249 -15.05 -1.41 3.61
CA LYS A 249 -15.45 -0.05 4.01
C LYS A 249 -15.73 0.90 2.85
N VAL A 250 -15.31 0.54 1.62
CA VAL A 250 -15.44 1.40 0.42
C VAL A 250 -16.72 1.11 -0.33
N TYR A 251 -16.99 -0.16 -0.64
CA TYR A 251 -18.14 -0.60 -1.44
C TYR A 251 -19.27 -1.19 -0.59
N ASN A 252 -19.03 -1.37 0.71
CA ASN A 252 -20.02 -1.72 1.71
C ASN A 252 -19.82 -0.87 2.99
N PRO A 253 -20.07 0.45 2.95
CA PRO A 253 -19.85 1.35 4.09
C PRO A 253 -20.73 1.02 5.31
N LYS A 254 -21.80 0.25 5.11
CA LYS A 254 -22.68 -0.25 6.17
C LYS A 254 -22.39 -1.72 6.53
N SER A 255 -21.20 -2.22 6.14
CA SER A 255 -20.78 -3.57 6.50
C SER A 255 -20.91 -3.81 8.00
N PRO A 256 -21.37 -4.99 8.42
CA PRO A 256 -21.24 -5.41 9.80
C PRO A 256 -19.79 -5.24 10.28
N LYS A 257 -19.62 -5.05 11.61
CA LYS A 257 -18.29 -4.92 12.19
C LYS A 257 -17.46 -6.17 11.86
N ALA A 258 -16.31 -5.95 11.27
CA ALA A 258 -15.38 -6.99 10.86
C ALA A 258 -13.94 -6.49 11.10
N GLU A 259 -13.05 -7.40 11.48
CA GLU A 259 -11.66 -7.09 11.80
C GLU A 259 -10.89 -6.64 10.56
N ARG A 260 -11.24 -7.19 9.39
CA ARG A 260 -10.61 -6.91 8.10
C ARG A 260 -11.62 -7.02 6.95
N MET A 261 -11.19 -6.72 5.74
CA MET A 261 -11.91 -7.10 4.52
C MET A 261 -11.69 -8.61 4.25
N TYR A 262 -12.78 -9.34 4.09
CA TYR A 262 -12.77 -10.80 3.89
C TYR A 262 -12.62 -11.13 2.40
N LEU A 263 -11.45 -10.77 1.85
CA LEU A 263 -11.02 -11.10 0.48
C LEU A 263 -9.60 -11.64 0.52
N HIS A 264 -9.40 -12.83 -0.02
CA HIS A 264 -8.13 -13.56 0.01
C HIS A 264 -7.79 -14.16 -1.36
N ALA A 265 -6.61 -13.87 -1.88
CA ALA A 265 -6.05 -14.48 -3.09
C ALA A 265 -5.50 -15.87 -2.76
N ALA A 266 -6.34 -16.89 -2.90
CA ALA A 266 -6.01 -18.25 -2.47
C ALA A 266 -5.05 -18.96 -3.41
N SER A 267 -5.09 -18.68 -4.72
CA SER A 267 -4.13 -19.28 -5.65
C SER A 267 -3.78 -18.39 -6.83
N LEU A 268 -2.57 -18.60 -7.33
CA LEU A 268 -2.06 -18.05 -8.58
C LEU A 268 -1.39 -19.16 -9.39
N GLU A 269 -1.93 -19.46 -10.56
CA GLU A 269 -1.32 -20.36 -11.53
C GLU A 269 -0.66 -19.55 -12.65
N ILE A 270 0.65 -19.74 -12.84
CA ILE A 270 1.49 -18.97 -13.76
C ILE A 270 2.68 -19.82 -14.20
N THR A 271 3.26 -19.52 -15.36
CA THR A 271 4.55 -20.08 -15.77
C THR A 271 5.66 -19.14 -15.33
N ILE A 272 6.61 -19.61 -14.53
CA ILE A 272 7.79 -18.81 -14.16
C ILE A 272 8.95 -19.09 -15.14
N PRO A 273 9.92 -18.16 -15.29
CA PRO A 273 11.05 -18.37 -16.21
C PRO A 273 11.76 -19.68 -15.94
N GLU A 274 12.18 -20.36 -17.02
CA GLU A 274 12.96 -21.61 -16.97
C GLU A 274 12.26 -22.78 -16.26
N SER A 275 10.95 -22.68 -16.03
CA SER A 275 10.18 -23.67 -15.30
C SER A 275 8.87 -24.01 -16.00
N LYS A 276 8.17 -25.01 -15.45
CA LYS A 276 6.82 -25.39 -15.85
C LYS A 276 5.80 -24.40 -15.29
N ARG A 277 4.55 -24.56 -15.71
CA ARG A 277 3.41 -23.91 -15.12
C ARG A 277 3.21 -24.41 -13.68
N ILE A 278 3.11 -23.50 -12.72
CA ILE A 278 3.03 -23.79 -11.28
C ILE A 278 1.81 -23.10 -10.71
N THR A 279 1.14 -23.77 -9.78
CA THR A 279 0.09 -23.18 -8.94
C THR A 279 0.64 -22.94 -7.55
N PHE A 280 0.73 -21.69 -7.16
CA PHE A 280 1.06 -21.27 -5.79
C PHE A 280 -0.23 -21.08 -5.01
N THR A 281 -0.27 -21.54 -3.75
CA THR A 281 -1.46 -21.48 -2.90
C THR A 281 -1.15 -20.83 -1.55
N ALA A 282 -2.14 -20.14 -1.01
CA ALA A 282 -2.18 -19.66 0.37
C ALA A 282 -3.56 -19.99 0.95
N GLU A 283 -3.59 -20.67 2.08
CA GLU A 283 -4.84 -21.00 2.73
C GLU A 283 -5.56 -19.74 3.22
N PRO A 284 -6.88 -19.65 3.04
CA PRO A 284 -7.64 -18.54 3.58
C PRO A 284 -7.54 -18.53 5.10
N PRO A 285 -7.40 -17.34 5.71
CA PRO A 285 -7.35 -17.21 7.16
C PRO A 285 -8.55 -17.85 7.85
N ILE A 286 -8.34 -18.43 9.04
CA ILE A 286 -9.35 -19.22 9.76
C ILE A 286 -10.65 -18.44 10.04
N GLU A 287 -10.57 -17.12 10.15
CA GLU A 287 -11.73 -16.26 10.33
C GLU A 287 -12.75 -16.34 9.17
N PHE A 288 -12.32 -16.71 7.95
CA PHE A 288 -13.24 -16.94 6.82
C PHE A 288 -14.16 -18.14 7.08
N LEU A 289 -13.62 -19.22 7.62
CA LEU A 289 -14.41 -20.40 7.99
C LEU A 289 -15.27 -20.13 9.22
N ASN A 290 -14.75 -19.38 10.20
CA ASN A 290 -15.49 -19.01 11.40
C ASN A 290 -16.69 -18.11 11.09
N ALA A 291 -16.60 -17.24 10.08
CA ALA A 291 -17.72 -16.39 9.67
C ALA A 291 -18.90 -17.16 9.06
N ILE A 292 -18.68 -18.41 8.58
CA ILE A 292 -19.69 -19.25 7.92
C ILE A 292 -20.26 -20.32 8.86
N ARG A 293 -19.61 -20.58 9.97
CA ARG A 293 -20.15 -21.43 11.04
C ARG A 293 -21.26 -20.69 11.77
#